data_1c019e8b170de35433c94f80bbc95147
#
_entry.id   1c019e8b170de35433c94f80bbc95147
#
_cell.length_a   1.000
_cell.length_b   1.000
_cell.length_c   1.000
_cell.angle_alpha   90.00
_cell.angle_beta   90.00
_cell.angle_gamma   90.00
#
_symmetry.space_group_name_H-M   'P 1'
#
loop_
_entity.id
_entity.type
_entity.pdbx_description
1 polymer ?
#
loop_
_entity_poly.entity_id
_entity_poly.type
_entity_poly.pdbx_seq_one_letter_code
_entity_poly.pdbx_strand_id
1 'polypeptide(L)' 'MKDYIIYSDGSTIRLGKVKARNRESAENKGRKLYKINVWCRESITIKNQ' A
#
# COMPACT_ATOMS: atom_id res chain seq x y z
N MET A 1 6.80 11.88 0.56
CA MET A 1 6.24 10.59 0.18
C MET A 1 5.00 10.29 0.99
N LYS A 2 4.14 9.47 0.42
CA LYS A 2 2.89 9.11 1.06
C LYS A 2 2.96 7.68 1.59
N ASP A 3 2.16 7.41 2.59
CA ASP A 3 2.04 6.05 3.12
C ASP A 3 0.92 5.33 2.38
N TYR A 4 1.18 4.09 2.00
CA TYR A 4 0.20 3.25 1.33
C TYR A 4 0.07 1.94 2.06
N ILE A 5 -1.17 1.49 2.23
CA ILE A 5 -1.45 0.20 2.85
C ILE A 5 -1.59 -0.82 1.74
N ILE A 6 -0.87 -1.92 1.85
CA ILE A 6 -0.84 -2.98 0.85
C ILE A 6 -1.78 -4.09 1.23
N TYR A 7 -2.61 -4.50 0.28
CA TYR A 7 -3.58 -5.57 0.47
C TYR A 7 -3.35 -6.68 -0.55
N SER A 8 -3.70 -7.88 -0.18
CA SER A 8 -3.68 -9.00 -1.11
C SER A 8 -4.70 -8.76 -2.22
N ASP A 9 -4.32 -9.04 -3.47
CA ASP A 9 -5.18 -8.84 -4.62
C ASP A 9 -6.49 -9.63 -4.44
N GLY A 10 -7.59 -8.98 -4.74
CA GLY A 10 -8.89 -9.61 -4.63
C GLY A 10 -9.43 -9.76 -3.21
N SER A 11 -8.76 -9.18 -2.23
CA SER A 11 -9.22 -9.28 -0.85
C SER A 11 -8.92 -7.99 -0.11
N THR A 12 -9.35 -7.94 1.14
CA THR A 12 -9.05 -6.81 2.01
C THR A 12 -8.08 -7.21 3.11
N ILE A 13 -7.34 -8.29 2.89
CA ILE A 13 -6.35 -8.74 3.86
C ILE A 13 -5.14 -7.83 3.79
N ARG A 14 -4.86 -7.18 4.89
CA ARG A 14 -3.78 -6.20 4.96
C ARG A 14 -2.45 -6.92 5.11
N LEU A 15 -1.54 -6.64 4.20
CA LEU A 15 -0.21 -7.25 4.22
C LEU A 15 0.82 -6.38 4.91
N GLY A 16 0.71 -5.07 4.73
CA GLY A 16 1.67 -4.17 5.35
C GLY A 16 1.50 -2.76 4.81
N LYS A 17 2.54 -1.96 5.00
CA LYS A 17 2.52 -0.55 4.61
C LYS A 17 3.85 -0.19 3.97
N VAL A 18 3.80 0.65 2.92
CA VAL A 18 5.01 1.12 2.26
C VAL A 18 4.90 2.62 2.03
N LYS A 19 6.02 3.26 1.84
CA LYS A 19 6.06 4.66 1.45
C LYS A 19 6.40 4.76 -0.02
N ALA A 20 5.67 5.61 -0.73
CA ALA A 20 5.87 5.77 -2.16
C ALA A 20 5.36 7.13 -2.60
N ARG A 21 5.73 7.52 -3.81
CA ARG A 21 5.30 8.78 -4.37
C ARG A 21 3.83 8.75 -4.79
N ASN A 22 3.41 7.62 -5.32
CA ASN A 22 2.07 7.48 -5.85
C ASN A 22 1.66 6.02 -5.73
N ARG A 23 0.42 5.75 -6.12
CA ARG A 23 -0.15 4.42 -6.00
C ARG A 23 0.62 3.38 -6.81
N GLU A 24 1.00 3.73 -8.03
CA GLU A 24 1.69 2.80 -8.90
C GLU A 24 3.02 2.36 -8.29
N SER A 25 3.79 3.30 -7.76
CA SER A 25 5.03 2.98 -7.08
C SER A 25 4.79 2.08 -5.88
N ALA A 26 3.73 2.36 -5.13
CA ALA A 26 3.40 1.57 -3.95
C ALA A 26 3.06 0.13 -4.35
N GLU A 27 2.28 -0.04 -5.41
CA GLU A 27 1.94 -1.37 -5.89
C GLU A 27 3.18 -2.14 -6.33
N ASN A 28 4.08 -1.46 -7.04
CA ASN A 28 5.32 -2.10 -7.47
C ASN A 28 6.15 -2.54 -6.29
N LYS A 29 6.26 -1.70 -5.28
CA LYS A 29 6.99 -2.05 -4.07
C LYS A 29 6.34 -3.23 -3.35
N GLY A 30 5.01 -3.22 -3.28
CA GLY A 30 4.29 -4.30 -2.63
C GLY A 30 4.48 -5.62 -3.33
N ARG A 31 4.40 -5.62 -4.66
CA ARG A 31 4.60 -6.85 -5.43
C ARG A 31 5.99 -7.42 -5.23
N LYS A 32 6.99 -6.56 -5.19
CA LYS A 32 8.35 -7.01 -4.95
C LYS A 32 8.54 -7.56 -3.55
N LEU A 33 7.94 -6.89 -2.58
CA LEU A 33 8.12 -7.24 -1.19
C LEU A 33 7.39 -8.54 -0.83
N TYR A 34 6.15 -8.68 -1.28
CA TYR A 34 5.33 -9.83 -0.92
C TYR A 34 5.29 -10.90 -1.99
N LYS A 35 5.77 -10.59 -3.19
CA LYS A 35 5.90 -11.54 -4.30
C LYS A 35 4.58 -12.12 -4.75
N ILE A 36 3.52 -11.35 -4.62
CA ILE A 36 2.18 -11.70 -5.12
C ILE A 36 1.55 -10.45 -5.67
N ASN A 37 0.45 -10.61 -6.39
CA ASN A 37 -0.30 -9.46 -6.84
C ASN A 37 -0.94 -8.79 -5.64
N VAL A 38 -0.86 -7.47 -5.59
CA VAL A 38 -1.39 -6.69 -4.49
C VAL A 38 -2.09 -5.46 -5.04
N TRP A 39 -2.92 -4.86 -4.20
CA TRP A 39 -3.44 -3.53 -4.45
C TRP A 39 -3.17 -2.69 -3.22
N CYS A 40 -3.27 -1.38 -3.37
CA CYS A 40 -2.96 -0.51 -2.26
C CYS A 40 -3.90 0.67 -2.22
N ARG A 41 -3.97 1.31 -1.07
CA ARG A 41 -4.69 2.56 -0.92
C ARG A 41 -3.86 3.49 -0.07
N GLU A 42 -4.02 4.78 -0.33
CA GLU A 42 -3.31 5.78 0.42
C GLU A 42 -3.81 5.80 1.85
N SER A 43 -2.86 5.77 2.78
CA SER A 43 -3.20 5.88 4.18
C SER A 43 -3.16 7.36 4.54
N ILE A 44 -4.32 7.94 4.75
CA ILE A 44 -4.42 9.34 5.13
C ILE A 44 -4.53 9.40 6.64
N THR A 45 -3.54 10.00 7.26
CA THR A 45 -3.58 10.20 8.69
C THR A 45 -4.15 11.57 8.96
N ILE A 46 -5.30 11.62 9.57
CA ILE A 46 -5.89 12.86 9.98
C ILE A 46 -5.42 13.14 11.37
N LYS A 47 -4.62 14.14 11.48
CA LYS A 47 -4.27 14.57 12.78
C LYS A 47 -5.31 15.48 13.26
N ASN A 48 -5.97 15.18 14.16
CA ASN A 48 -6.94 16.02 14.65
C ASN A 48 -6.62 16.83 15.67
N GLN A 49 -6.52 16.95 15.39
CA GLN A 49 -6.24 17.22 16.04
C GLN A 49 -6.69 17.59 16.59
#